data_1746d33f4c1655045b47e374085116b3
#
_entry.id   1746d33f4c1655045b47e374085116b3
#
_cell.length_a   1.000
_cell.length_b   1.000
_cell.length_c   1.000
_cell.angle_alpha   90.00
_cell.angle_beta   90.00
_cell.angle_gamma   90.00
#
_symmetry.space_group_name_H-M   'P 1'
#
loop_
_entity.id
_entity.type
_entity.pdbx_description
1 polymer ?
#
loop_
_entity_poly.entity_id
_entity_poly.type
_entity_poly.pdbx_seq_one_letter_code
_entity_poly.pdbx_strand_id
1 'polypeptide(L)'
;MDKKQEELLNRLLGDVKNIEELDKLTDDLKKRGIQSLLEGEMSAHLGYARGEEVQGENRRNGHSSKKIKTESGKLQIEIPRDREGKFDPVTVPKHKSMTAKLESVITLLYAKGMSLSDIVEYMDEIYGQQYSKSQITTITNSLLDSIREWQNRVLDEKYAILWIDGIHYKIREDGQIKRDCLKFCVCPFCCLGTSP
;
A
#
# COMPACT_ATOMS: atom_id res chain seq x y z
N MET A 1 -12.68 -0.94 26.70
CA MET A 1 -13.47 -1.96 25.98
C MET A 1 -14.77 -2.15 26.76
N ASP A 2 -15.89 -2.21 26.07
CA ASP A 2 -17.20 -2.43 26.72
C ASP A 2 -17.29 -3.89 27.18
N LYS A 3 -17.94 -4.16 28.33
CA LYS A 3 -18.12 -5.52 28.89
C LYS A 3 -18.68 -6.52 27.87
N LYS A 4 -19.57 -6.05 27.00
CA LYS A 4 -20.16 -6.85 25.93
C LYS A 4 -19.16 -7.25 24.85
N GLN A 5 -18.20 -6.37 24.55
CA GLN A 5 -17.10 -6.63 23.60
C GLN A 5 -16.12 -7.65 24.20
N GLU A 6 -15.82 -7.52 25.47
CA GLU A 6 -14.94 -8.45 26.21
C GLU A 6 -15.51 -9.86 26.29
N GLU A 7 -16.81 -9.99 26.56
CA GLU A 7 -17.52 -11.27 26.59
C GLU A 7 -17.54 -11.94 25.19
N LEU A 8 -17.78 -11.18 24.13
CA LEU A 8 -17.70 -11.66 22.75
C LEU A 8 -16.28 -12.12 22.38
N LEU A 9 -15.27 -11.37 22.78
CA LEU A 9 -13.87 -11.70 22.53
C LEU A 9 -13.48 -12.99 23.26
N ASN A 10 -13.84 -13.12 24.55
CA ASN A 10 -13.58 -14.32 25.33
C ASN A 10 -14.28 -15.56 24.74
N ARG A 11 -15.47 -15.39 24.19
CA ARG A 11 -16.19 -16.47 23.49
C ARG A 11 -15.51 -16.89 22.20
N LEU A 12 -14.97 -15.93 21.41
CA LEU A 12 -14.22 -16.22 20.19
C LEU A 12 -12.87 -16.88 20.47
N LEU A 13 -12.22 -16.51 21.57
CA LEU A 13 -10.93 -17.06 21.97
C LEU A 13 -11.05 -18.37 22.74
N GLY A 14 -12.24 -18.74 23.24
CA GLY A 14 -12.45 -19.93 24.03
C GLY A 14 -12.10 -21.24 23.32
N ASP A 15 -12.17 -21.26 21.99
CA ASP A 15 -11.87 -22.42 21.16
C ASP A 15 -10.41 -22.45 20.66
N VAL A 16 -9.64 -21.37 20.88
CA VAL A 16 -8.27 -21.22 20.39
C VAL A 16 -7.29 -21.88 21.35
N LYS A 17 -6.55 -22.89 20.87
CA LYS A 17 -5.62 -23.68 21.70
C LYS A 17 -4.15 -23.44 21.40
N ASN A 18 -3.83 -22.86 20.25
CA ASN A 18 -2.45 -22.60 19.81
C ASN A 18 -2.37 -21.34 18.95
N ILE A 19 -1.13 -20.91 18.68
CA ILE A 19 -0.86 -19.70 17.91
C ILE A 19 -1.37 -19.81 16.46
N GLU A 20 -1.28 -20.99 15.86
CA GLU A 20 -1.75 -21.22 14.47
C GLU A 20 -3.28 -21.06 14.35
N GLU A 21 -4.03 -21.49 15.36
CA GLU A 21 -5.49 -21.28 15.42
C GLU A 21 -5.84 -19.82 15.65
N LEU A 22 -5.03 -19.11 16.45
CA LEU A 22 -5.18 -17.68 16.65
C LEU A 22 -4.94 -16.90 15.35
N ASP A 23 -3.90 -17.26 14.60
CA ASP A 23 -3.59 -16.63 13.32
C ASP A 23 -4.72 -16.84 12.31
N LYS A 24 -5.24 -18.07 12.19
CA LYS A 24 -6.41 -18.38 11.35
C LYS A 24 -7.64 -17.55 11.74
N LEU A 25 -7.94 -17.47 13.04
CA LEU A 25 -9.07 -16.67 13.54
C LEU A 25 -8.88 -15.19 13.19
N THR A 26 -7.65 -14.68 13.35
CA THR A 26 -7.32 -13.28 13.03
C THR A 26 -7.49 -12.99 11.54
N ASP A 27 -7.05 -13.91 10.68
CA ASP A 27 -7.21 -13.79 9.23
C ASP A 27 -8.67 -13.86 8.79
N ASP A 28 -9.47 -14.73 9.41
CA ASP A 28 -10.91 -14.81 9.17
C ASP A 28 -11.64 -13.55 9.63
N LEU A 29 -11.25 -12.97 10.77
CA LEU A 29 -11.79 -11.69 11.24
C LEU A 29 -11.41 -10.54 10.28
N LYS A 30 -10.17 -10.48 9.83
CA LYS A 30 -9.71 -9.50 8.82
C LYS A 30 -10.52 -9.64 7.53
N LYS A 31 -10.67 -10.86 7.04
CA LYS A 31 -11.44 -11.16 5.82
C LYS A 31 -12.89 -10.69 5.93
N ARG A 32 -13.57 -11.04 7.01
CA ARG A 32 -14.95 -10.62 7.27
C ARG A 32 -15.07 -9.11 7.42
N GLY A 33 -14.12 -8.47 8.12
CA GLY A 33 -14.07 -7.01 8.26
C GLY A 33 -13.95 -6.31 6.91
N ILE A 34 -13.01 -6.75 6.06
CA ILE A 34 -12.83 -6.19 4.70
C ILE A 34 -14.09 -6.41 3.86
N GLN A 35 -14.71 -7.60 3.92
CA GLN A 35 -15.95 -7.88 3.18
C GLN A 35 -17.11 -7.00 3.65
N SER A 36 -17.23 -6.76 4.96
CA SER A 36 -18.24 -5.86 5.52
C SER A 36 -18.06 -4.41 5.06
N LEU A 37 -16.82 -3.93 5.02
CA LEU A 37 -16.50 -2.61 4.50
C LEU A 37 -16.85 -2.48 3.01
N LEU A 38 -16.48 -3.46 2.20
CA LEU A 38 -16.80 -3.50 0.77
C LEU A 38 -18.30 -3.52 0.49
N GLU A 39 -19.09 -4.25 1.30
CA GLU A 39 -20.55 -4.25 1.20
C GLU A 39 -21.15 -2.91 1.63
N GLY A 40 -20.56 -2.24 2.62
CA GLY A 40 -20.91 -0.87 3.00
C GLY A 40 -20.65 0.14 1.88
N GLU A 41 -19.46 0.08 1.26
CA GLU A 41 -19.10 0.91 0.10
C GLU A 41 -20.06 0.67 -1.08
N MET A 42 -20.39 -0.60 -1.38
CA MET A 42 -21.34 -0.95 -2.43
C MET A 42 -22.75 -0.42 -2.13
N SER A 43 -23.19 -0.48 -0.86
CA SER A 43 -24.50 0.07 -0.45
C SER A 43 -24.52 1.58 -0.62
N ALA A 44 -23.46 2.28 -0.25
CA ALA A 44 -23.31 3.72 -0.44
C ALA A 44 -23.29 4.09 -1.94
N HIS A 45 -22.60 3.30 -2.77
CA HIS A 45 -22.52 3.51 -4.22
C HIS A 45 -23.88 3.33 -4.92
N LEU A 46 -24.67 2.35 -4.51
CA LEU A 46 -25.97 2.04 -5.11
C LEU A 46 -27.15 2.83 -4.49
N GLY A 47 -26.96 3.39 -3.28
CA GLY A 47 -28.01 4.12 -2.56
C GLY A 47 -29.01 3.23 -1.82
N TYR A 48 -28.82 1.89 -1.79
CA TYR A 48 -29.67 0.95 -1.05
C TYR A 48 -28.88 -0.19 -0.42
N ALA A 49 -29.34 -0.73 0.72
CA ALA A 49 -28.68 -1.83 1.40
C ALA A 49 -29.03 -3.19 0.77
N ARG A 50 -28.28 -4.22 1.14
CA ARG A 50 -28.54 -5.58 0.66
C ARG A 50 -29.87 -6.09 1.21
N GLY A 51 -30.77 -6.49 0.31
CA GLY A 51 -32.12 -6.98 0.66
C GLY A 51 -33.21 -5.91 0.65
N GLU A 52 -32.87 -4.64 0.44
CA GLU A 52 -33.84 -3.57 0.23
C GLU A 52 -34.29 -3.47 -1.23
N GLU A 53 -35.39 -2.74 -1.45
CA GLU A 53 -35.87 -2.46 -2.79
C GLU A 53 -34.87 -1.64 -3.59
N VAL A 54 -34.71 -2.01 -4.85
CA VAL A 54 -33.74 -1.40 -5.76
C VAL A 54 -34.17 0.02 -6.10
N GLN A 55 -33.36 0.99 -5.71
CA GLN A 55 -33.54 2.39 -6.05
C GLN A 55 -32.62 2.76 -7.23
N GLY A 56 -33.19 2.89 -8.43
CA GLY A 56 -32.44 3.26 -9.62
C GLY A 56 -32.20 2.12 -10.63
N GLU A 57 -31.37 2.40 -11.65
CA GLU A 57 -31.11 1.47 -12.76
C GLU A 57 -29.95 0.52 -12.47
N ASN A 58 -28.96 0.94 -11.67
CA ASN A 58 -27.81 0.13 -11.33
C ASN A 58 -28.11 -0.86 -10.21
N ARG A 59 -27.64 -2.09 -10.34
CA ARG A 59 -27.94 -3.21 -9.44
C ARG A 59 -26.68 -3.97 -9.07
N ARG A 60 -26.72 -4.68 -7.92
CA ARG A 60 -25.68 -5.64 -7.54
C ARG A 60 -25.58 -6.75 -8.59
N ASN A 61 -24.36 -7.13 -8.96
CA ASN A 61 -24.07 -8.14 -9.98
C ASN A 61 -23.08 -9.21 -9.46
N GLY A 62 -23.39 -9.80 -8.31
CA GLY A 62 -22.55 -10.83 -7.71
C GLY A 62 -21.22 -10.28 -7.16
N HIS A 63 -20.24 -11.16 -7.07
CA HIS A 63 -18.92 -10.89 -6.50
C HIS A 63 -17.82 -11.39 -7.44
N SER A 64 -16.64 -10.82 -7.33
CA SER A 64 -15.41 -11.32 -7.96
C SER A 64 -14.39 -11.67 -6.88
N SER A 65 -13.76 -12.84 -7.00
CA SER A 65 -12.71 -13.27 -6.07
C SER A 65 -11.40 -12.59 -6.38
N LYS A 66 -10.73 -12.04 -5.36
CA LYS A 66 -9.43 -11.40 -5.47
C LYS A 66 -8.51 -11.89 -4.35
N LYS A 67 -7.25 -12.17 -4.70
CA LYS A 67 -6.21 -12.50 -3.73
C LYS A 67 -5.42 -11.25 -3.40
N ILE A 68 -5.33 -10.90 -2.12
CA ILE A 68 -4.54 -9.78 -1.61
C ILE A 68 -3.42 -10.33 -0.75
N LYS A 69 -2.22 -9.80 -0.93
CA LYS A 69 -1.08 -10.06 -0.07
C LYS A 69 -1.17 -9.16 1.16
N THR A 70 -1.15 -9.78 2.34
CA THR A 70 -1.16 -9.12 3.66
C THR A 70 0.11 -9.49 4.42
N GLU A 71 0.37 -8.85 5.55
CA GLU A 71 1.51 -9.20 6.40
C GLU A 71 1.46 -10.63 6.93
N SER A 72 0.25 -11.19 7.11
CA SER A 72 0.02 -12.56 7.60
C SER A 72 -0.04 -13.60 6.48
N GLY A 73 0.01 -13.19 5.20
CA GLY A 73 -0.10 -14.15 4.09
C GLY A 73 -1.02 -13.67 2.97
N LYS A 74 -1.50 -14.61 2.16
CA LYS A 74 -2.43 -14.34 1.04
C LYS A 74 -3.87 -14.49 1.52
N LEU A 75 -4.63 -13.42 1.46
CA LEU A 75 -6.04 -13.40 1.81
C LEU A 75 -6.91 -13.40 0.56
N GLN A 76 -7.81 -14.35 0.43
CA GLN A 76 -8.80 -14.38 -0.64
C GLN A 76 -10.09 -13.71 -0.17
N ILE A 77 -10.47 -12.64 -0.85
CA ILE A 77 -11.66 -11.84 -0.56
C ILE A 77 -12.62 -11.81 -1.75
N GLU A 78 -13.90 -11.63 -1.44
CA GLU A 78 -14.96 -11.47 -2.43
C GLU A 78 -15.30 -9.97 -2.56
N ILE A 79 -15.06 -9.39 -3.74
CA ILE A 79 -15.34 -7.99 -4.03
C ILE A 79 -16.70 -7.91 -4.71
N PRO A 80 -17.67 -7.15 -4.17
CA PRO A 80 -18.97 -6.98 -4.79
C PRO A 80 -18.84 -6.22 -6.12
N ARG A 81 -19.73 -6.50 -7.05
CA ARG A 81 -19.79 -5.88 -8.37
C ARG A 81 -21.17 -5.28 -8.60
N ASP A 82 -21.21 -4.16 -9.28
CA ASP A 82 -22.40 -3.56 -9.82
C ASP A 82 -22.61 -3.97 -11.30
N ARG A 83 -23.82 -3.80 -11.80
CA ARG A 83 -24.17 -4.19 -13.17
C ARG A 83 -23.50 -3.29 -14.21
N GLU A 84 -23.30 -2.03 -13.89
CA GLU A 84 -22.67 -1.04 -14.78
C GLU A 84 -21.15 -1.06 -14.75
N GLY A 85 -20.53 -1.77 -13.79
CA GLY A 85 -19.07 -1.85 -13.64
C GLY A 85 -18.41 -0.54 -13.15
N LYS A 86 -19.20 0.40 -12.66
CA LYS A 86 -18.73 1.71 -12.19
C LYS A 86 -18.23 1.70 -10.75
N PHE A 87 -18.58 0.67 -9.99
CA PHE A 87 -18.11 0.56 -8.60
C PHE A 87 -16.58 0.44 -8.53
N ASP A 88 -15.96 1.35 -7.81
CA ASP A 88 -14.52 1.35 -7.54
C ASP A 88 -14.29 1.42 -6.03
N PRO A 89 -13.99 0.29 -5.37
CA PRO A 89 -13.86 0.23 -3.93
C PRO A 89 -12.60 0.96 -3.45
N VAL A 90 -12.74 1.77 -2.40
CA VAL A 90 -11.64 2.48 -1.74
C VAL A 90 -10.83 1.54 -0.87
N THR A 91 -11.51 0.65 -0.13
CA THR A 91 -10.86 -0.32 0.78
C THR A 91 -9.90 -1.26 0.04
N VAL A 92 -10.29 -1.69 -1.18
CA VAL A 92 -9.48 -2.59 -2.03
C VAL A 92 -9.51 -2.11 -3.47
N PRO A 93 -8.69 -1.15 -3.86
CA PRO A 93 -8.66 -0.59 -5.21
C PRO A 93 -8.45 -1.66 -6.29
N LYS A 94 -9.05 -1.45 -7.47
CA LYS A 94 -9.12 -2.46 -8.55
C LYS A 94 -7.77 -3.09 -8.92
N HIS A 95 -6.72 -2.36 -9.02
CA HIS A 95 -5.42 -2.85 -9.51
C HIS A 95 -4.41 -3.15 -8.40
N LYS A 96 -4.76 -2.94 -7.12
CA LYS A 96 -3.87 -3.24 -6.00
C LYS A 96 -4.04 -4.68 -5.52
N SER A 97 -2.92 -5.41 -5.43
CA SER A 97 -2.87 -6.83 -5.02
C SER A 97 -2.19 -7.04 -3.66
N MET A 98 -1.90 -5.94 -2.94
CA MET A 98 -1.27 -5.98 -1.62
C MET A 98 -1.80 -4.85 -0.73
N THR A 99 -1.57 -4.97 0.58
CA THR A 99 -1.90 -3.93 1.55
C THR A 99 -0.96 -2.73 1.43
N ALA A 100 -1.46 -1.54 1.76
CA ALA A 100 -0.66 -0.31 1.78
C ALA A 100 0.57 -0.42 2.71
N LYS A 101 0.45 -1.21 3.78
CA LYS A 101 1.55 -1.45 4.71
C LYS A 101 2.70 -2.23 4.09
N LEU A 102 2.42 -3.28 3.29
CA LEU A 102 3.46 -3.99 2.55
C LEU A 102 4.10 -3.11 1.47
N GLU A 103 3.31 -2.29 0.76
CA GLU A 103 3.84 -1.28 -0.17
C GLU A 103 4.81 -0.33 0.54
N SER A 104 4.44 0.15 1.73
CA SER A 104 5.30 1.03 2.54
C SER A 104 6.59 0.36 3.01
N VAL A 105 6.55 -0.92 3.37
CA VAL A 105 7.75 -1.69 3.74
C VAL A 105 8.70 -1.78 2.54
N ILE A 106 8.21 -2.20 1.37
CA ILE A 106 9.01 -2.29 0.14
C ILE A 106 9.64 -0.93 -0.21
N THR A 107 8.85 0.12 -0.13
CA THR A 107 9.27 1.50 -0.34
C THR A 107 10.40 1.91 0.60
N LEU A 108 10.25 1.59 1.90
CA LEU A 108 11.25 1.91 2.92
C LEU A 108 12.57 1.15 2.69
N LEU A 109 12.50 -0.14 2.35
CA LEU A 109 13.67 -0.96 2.05
C LEU A 109 14.43 -0.41 0.85
N TYR A 110 13.70 -0.04 -0.21
CA TYR A 110 14.27 0.60 -1.40
C TYR A 110 14.92 1.96 -1.07
N ALA A 111 14.24 2.80 -0.28
CA ALA A 111 14.77 4.10 0.15
C ALA A 111 16.02 3.97 1.03
N LYS A 112 16.19 2.84 1.75
CA LYS A 112 17.42 2.52 2.49
C LYS A 112 18.55 1.99 1.61
N GLY A 113 18.36 1.88 0.31
CA GLY A 113 19.38 1.49 -0.65
C GLY A 113 19.49 -0.02 -0.89
N MET A 114 18.50 -0.82 -0.48
CA MET A 114 18.49 -2.25 -0.80
C MET A 114 18.28 -2.47 -2.29
N SER A 115 18.98 -3.45 -2.85
CA SER A 115 18.77 -3.84 -4.26
C SER A 115 17.39 -4.51 -4.44
N LEU A 116 16.87 -4.49 -5.67
CA LEU A 116 15.60 -5.17 -5.97
C LEU A 116 15.64 -6.67 -5.65
N SER A 117 16.83 -7.30 -5.76
CA SER A 117 17.02 -8.72 -5.43
C SER A 117 16.91 -8.97 -3.93
N ASP A 118 17.58 -8.15 -3.14
CA ASP A 118 17.57 -8.24 -1.68
C ASP A 118 16.17 -7.96 -1.10
N ILE A 119 15.42 -7.03 -1.72
CA ILE A 119 14.03 -6.76 -1.33
C ILE A 119 13.16 -7.99 -1.62
N VAL A 120 13.30 -8.64 -2.78
CA VAL A 120 12.55 -9.87 -3.11
C VAL A 120 12.85 -10.96 -2.09
N GLU A 121 14.14 -11.20 -1.77
CA GLU A 121 14.58 -12.17 -0.78
C GLU A 121 14.03 -11.85 0.62
N TYR A 122 14.17 -10.61 1.06
CA TYR A 122 13.61 -10.14 2.34
C TYR A 122 12.09 -10.38 2.46
N MET A 123 11.34 -10.08 1.39
CA MET A 123 9.88 -10.26 1.39
C MET A 123 9.48 -11.73 1.40
N ASP A 124 10.27 -12.62 0.80
CA ASP A 124 10.03 -14.07 0.85
C ASP A 124 10.37 -14.63 2.24
N GLU A 125 11.52 -14.27 2.81
CA GLU A 125 11.98 -14.77 4.11
C GLU A 125 11.11 -14.28 5.28
N ILE A 126 10.77 -12.98 5.32
CA ILE A 126 10.08 -12.40 6.48
C ILE A 126 8.56 -12.52 6.37
N TYR A 127 8.00 -12.38 5.17
CA TYR A 127 6.55 -12.38 4.96
C TYR A 127 6.04 -13.61 4.21
N GLY A 128 6.92 -14.54 3.79
CA GLY A 128 6.54 -15.70 2.97
C GLY A 128 5.86 -15.28 1.65
N GLN A 129 6.18 -14.08 1.15
CA GLN A 129 5.51 -13.47 0.00
C GLN A 129 6.46 -13.35 -1.19
N GLN A 130 6.22 -14.17 -2.21
CA GLN A 130 7.01 -14.11 -3.44
C GLN A 130 6.62 -12.90 -4.30
N TYR A 131 7.62 -12.11 -4.66
CA TYR A 131 7.50 -10.97 -5.56
C TYR A 131 8.45 -11.14 -6.74
N SER A 132 8.03 -10.66 -7.91
CA SER A 132 8.96 -10.49 -9.03
C SER A 132 9.66 -9.13 -8.91
N LYS A 133 10.87 -9.02 -9.47
CA LYS A 133 11.59 -7.74 -9.55
C LYS A 133 10.76 -6.66 -10.25
N SER A 134 9.97 -7.04 -11.27
CA SER A 134 9.08 -6.11 -11.97
C SER A 134 7.96 -5.58 -11.06
N GLN A 135 7.41 -6.40 -10.16
CA GLN A 135 6.42 -5.93 -9.19
C GLN A 135 7.04 -4.93 -8.20
N ILE A 136 8.24 -5.23 -7.69
CA ILE A 136 8.96 -4.27 -6.82
C ILE A 136 9.24 -2.97 -7.57
N THR A 137 9.71 -3.04 -8.82
CA THR A 137 9.93 -1.85 -9.66
C THR A 137 8.65 -1.03 -9.85
N THR A 138 7.51 -1.67 -10.07
CA THR A 138 6.22 -0.96 -10.20
C THR A 138 5.86 -0.20 -8.93
N ILE A 139 6.08 -0.82 -7.76
CA ILE A 139 5.83 -0.18 -6.46
C ILE A 139 6.80 0.99 -6.25
N THR A 140 8.09 0.79 -6.49
CA THR A 140 9.10 1.84 -6.28
C THR A 140 8.97 2.98 -7.28
N ASN A 141 8.50 2.72 -8.49
CA ASN A 141 8.24 3.77 -9.48
C ASN A 141 7.15 4.76 -9.04
N SER A 142 6.20 4.33 -8.23
CA SER A 142 5.20 5.25 -7.66
C SER A 142 5.82 6.35 -6.80
N LEU A 143 7.03 6.13 -6.26
CA LEU A 143 7.79 7.13 -5.52
C LEU A 143 8.41 8.20 -6.41
N LEU A 144 8.68 7.88 -7.69
CA LEU A 144 9.34 8.82 -8.59
C LEU A 144 8.54 10.10 -8.77
N ASP A 145 7.22 10.00 -8.78
CA ASP A 145 6.35 11.16 -8.92
C ASP A 145 6.42 12.05 -7.67
N SER A 146 6.35 11.46 -6.48
CA SER A 146 6.53 12.19 -5.22
C SER A 146 7.95 12.80 -5.09
N ILE A 147 8.96 12.09 -5.57
CA ILE A 147 10.34 12.62 -5.62
C ILE A 147 10.43 13.80 -6.58
N ARG A 148 9.82 13.72 -7.76
CA ARG A 148 9.76 14.82 -8.73
C ARG A 148 9.02 16.04 -8.19
N GLU A 149 7.88 15.85 -7.54
CA GLU A 149 7.15 16.92 -6.86
C GLU A 149 8.02 17.58 -5.80
N TRP A 150 8.70 16.77 -4.97
CA TRP A 150 9.61 17.28 -3.96
C TRP A 150 10.80 18.03 -4.57
N GLN A 151 11.39 17.55 -5.66
CA GLN A 151 12.49 18.21 -6.37
C GLN A 151 12.07 19.55 -7.01
N ASN A 152 10.84 19.62 -7.50
CA ASN A 152 10.30 20.81 -8.17
C ASN A 152 9.56 21.76 -7.23
N ARG A 153 9.54 21.47 -5.94
CA ARG A 153 8.87 22.36 -4.96
C ARG A 153 9.50 23.75 -4.97
N VAL A 154 8.66 24.76 -4.79
CA VAL A 154 9.13 26.13 -4.61
C VAL A 154 9.94 26.19 -3.32
N LEU A 155 11.15 26.74 -3.41
CA LEU A 155 12.01 26.94 -2.26
C LEU A 155 11.56 28.20 -1.49
N ASP A 156 11.82 28.21 -0.18
CA ASP A 156 11.55 29.40 0.64
C ASP A 156 12.42 30.59 0.19
N GLU A 157 11.92 31.81 0.36
CA GLU A 157 12.62 33.03 -0.08
C GLU A 157 13.97 33.27 0.64
N LYS A 158 14.13 32.70 1.83
CA LYS A 158 15.33 32.92 2.66
C LYS A 158 15.76 31.63 3.34
N TYR A 159 17.03 31.27 3.17
CA TYR A 159 17.73 30.21 3.88
C TYR A 159 18.90 30.77 4.67
N ALA A 160 19.02 30.43 5.94
CA ALA A 160 20.14 30.85 6.78
C ALA A 160 21.46 30.20 6.34
N ILE A 161 21.42 28.92 5.94
CA ILE A 161 22.56 28.13 5.50
C ILE A 161 22.10 27.22 4.36
N LEU A 162 22.86 27.21 3.25
CA LEU A 162 22.64 26.33 2.12
C LEU A 162 23.88 25.45 1.93
N TRP A 163 23.69 24.13 2.01
CA TRP A 163 24.76 23.17 1.72
C TRP A 163 24.57 22.66 0.30
N ILE A 164 25.62 22.81 -0.52
CA ILE A 164 25.63 22.32 -1.92
C ILE A 164 26.74 21.29 -2.01
N ASP A 165 26.39 20.08 -2.37
CA ASP A 165 27.34 19.02 -2.70
C ASP A 165 27.21 18.63 -4.16
N GLY A 166 28.32 18.20 -4.78
CA GLY A 166 28.37 17.85 -6.18
C GLY A 166 29.10 16.53 -6.41
N ILE A 167 28.40 15.55 -6.97
CA ILE A 167 29.01 14.27 -7.37
C ILE A 167 29.45 14.39 -8.83
N HIS A 168 30.76 14.19 -9.07
CA HIS A 168 31.33 14.11 -10.41
C HIS A 168 31.30 12.67 -10.90
N TYR A 169 30.72 12.45 -12.05
CA TYR A 169 30.66 11.13 -12.69
C TYR A 169 31.02 11.23 -14.16
N LYS A 170 31.42 10.08 -14.73
CA LYS A 170 31.76 9.97 -16.14
C LYS A 170 30.59 9.36 -16.89
N ILE A 171 30.04 10.06 -17.86
CA ILE A 171 29.06 9.53 -18.81
C ILE A 171 29.71 9.27 -20.15
N ARG A 172 29.26 8.22 -20.82
CA ARG A 172 29.63 7.95 -22.20
C ARG A 172 28.49 8.40 -23.11
N GLU A 173 28.73 9.48 -23.85
CA GLU A 173 27.76 10.06 -24.77
C GLU A 173 28.46 10.19 -26.13
N ASP A 174 27.84 9.71 -27.19
CA ASP A 174 28.36 9.72 -28.56
C ASP A 174 29.79 9.13 -28.69
N GLY A 175 30.09 8.07 -27.94
CA GLY A 175 31.39 7.44 -27.96
C GLY A 175 32.50 8.18 -27.20
N GLN A 176 32.22 9.34 -26.65
CA GLN A 176 33.15 10.15 -25.86
C GLN A 176 32.79 10.09 -24.38
N ILE A 177 33.83 10.09 -23.50
CA ILE A 177 33.63 10.17 -22.05
C ILE A 177 33.59 11.64 -21.66
N LYS A 178 32.40 12.09 -21.26
CA LYS A 178 32.21 13.42 -20.67
C LYS A 178 32.20 13.31 -19.15
N ARG A 179 32.75 14.32 -18.47
CA ARG A 179 32.58 14.49 -17.01
C ARG A 179 31.39 15.38 -16.77
N ASP A 180 30.43 14.88 -16.05
CA ASP A 180 29.28 15.67 -15.62
C ASP A 180 29.24 15.80 -14.11
N CYS A 181 28.57 16.80 -13.59
CA CYS A 181 28.46 17.10 -12.18
C CYS A 181 26.99 17.19 -11.79
N LEU A 182 26.51 16.24 -11.02
CA LEU A 182 25.23 16.34 -10.33
C LEU A 182 25.42 17.21 -9.07
N LYS A 183 24.75 18.34 -9.01
CA LYS A 183 24.73 19.21 -7.83
C LYS A 183 23.52 18.85 -6.99
N PHE A 184 23.78 18.47 -5.75
CA PHE A 184 22.73 18.27 -4.74
C PHE A 184 22.72 19.48 -3.80
N CYS A 185 21.55 20.06 -3.62
CA CYS A 185 21.33 21.07 -2.60
C CYS A 185 20.81 20.38 -1.35
N VAL A 186 21.61 20.33 -0.29
CA VAL A 186 21.21 19.76 1.02
C VAL A 186 20.91 20.92 1.95
N CYS A 187 19.63 21.15 2.22
CA CYS A 187 19.20 22.12 3.22
C CYS A 187 19.00 21.39 4.56
N PRO A 188 19.66 21.78 5.65
CA PRO A 188 19.53 21.12 6.96
C PRO A 188 18.09 21.14 7.52
N PHE A 189 17.24 22.07 7.08
CA PHE A 189 15.83 22.13 7.43
C PHE A 189 14.95 21.14 6.64
N CYS A 190 15.41 20.61 5.52
CA CYS A 190 14.65 19.66 4.72
C CYS A 190 14.67 18.23 5.27
N CYS A 191 15.64 17.91 6.15
CA CYS A 191 15.76 16.59 6.78
C CYS A 191 14.95 16.44 8.07
N LEU A 192 14.50 17.56 8.65
CA LEU A 192 13.62 17.57 9.82
C LEU A 192 12.22 17.91 9.32
N GLY A 193 11.45 16.87 9.01
CA GLY A 193 10.03 17.00 8.69
C GLY A 193 9.25 17.56 9.88
N THR A 194 9.27 18.86 10.04
CA THR A 194 8.30 19.59 10.84
C THR A 194 7.33 20.22 9.87
N SER A 195 6.25 19.49 9.58
CA SER A 195 5.03 20.13 9.12
C SER A 195 4.51 21.06 10.23
N PRO A 196 3.98 22.22 9.89
CA PRO A 196 3.27 23.06 10.84
C PRO A 196 1.99 22.36 11.32
#